data_2e63933855ef2fd547bf80511fecd5f7
#
_entry.id   2e63933855ef2fd547bf80511fecd5f7
#
_cell.length_a   1.000
_cell.length_b   1.000
_cell.length_c   1.000
_cell.angle_alpha   90.00
_cell.angle_beta   90.00
_cell.angle_gamma   90.00
#
_symmetry.space_group_name_H-M   'P 1'
#
loop_
_entity.id
_entity.type
_entity.pdbx_description
1 polymer ?
#
loop_
_entity_poly.entity_id
_entity_poly.type
_entity_poly.pdbx_seq_one_letter_code
_entity_poly.pdbx_strand_id
1 'polypeptide(L)'
;MPNSLPELEAERSKILRHFTSLGDLRPGSICAVLRRCGKSTCHCAKPNDPGHDPQVRLTRKVNGRTVAESFPSPSAWRKAQAEIDEYHRLQNLSAELIAVNEKICQQRPVESVSSTWTPEEKKRLLRSMRRSSAK
;
A
#
# COMPACT_ATOMS: atom_id res chain seq x y z
N MET A 1 13.53 16.91 -15.09
CA MET A 1 13.49 15.48 -14.75
C MET A 1 14.91 14.96 -14.62
N PRO A 2 15.27 14.28 -13.53
CA PRO A 2 16.61 13.72 -13.41
C PRO A 2 16.75 12.55 -14.38
N ASN A 3 17.80 12.59 -15.19
CA ASN A 3 18.06 11.59 -16.23
C ASN A 3 19.43 10.95 -16.13
N SER A 4 20.38 11.60 -15.42
CA SER A 4 21.70 11.03 -15.24
C SER A 4 21.75 10.16 -13.99
N LEU A 5 22.67 9.21 -13.95
CA LEU A 5 22.81 8.31 -12.81
C LEU A 5 23.06 9.05 -11.48
N PRO A 6 23.97 10.04 -11.40
CA PRO A 6 24.16 10.82 -10.17
C PRO A 6 22.89 11.58 -9.73
N GLU A 7 22.13 12.12 -10.68
CA GLU A 7 20.86 12.82 -10.38
C GLU A 7 19.82 11.86 -9.84
N LEU A 8 19.72 10.67 -10.40
CA LEU A 8 18.80 9.63 -9.94
C LEU A 8 19.17 9.12 -8.55
N GLU A 9 20.45 8.96 -8.28
CA GLU A 9 20.92 8.57 -6.95
C GLU A 9 20.65 9.65 -5.90
N ALA A 10 20.79 10.93 -6.27
CA ALA A 10 20.43 12.05 -5.40
C ALA A 10 18.93 12.07 -5.11
N GLU A 11 18.10 11.83 -6.12
CA GLU A 11 16.65 11.75 -5.95
C GLU A 11 16.25 10.59 -5.05
N ARG A 12 16.88 9.43 -5.21
CA ARG A 12 16.68 8.27 -4.33
C ARG A 12 17.01 8.62 -2.88
N SER A 13 18.14 9.27 -2.64
CA SER A 13 18.53 9.69 -1.29
C SER A 13 17.54 10.64 -0.66
N LYS A 14 16.99 11.56 -1.45
CA LYS A 14 15.95 12.49 -1.00
C LYS A 14 14.69 11.75 -0.58
N ILE A 15 14.24 10.79 -1.39
CA ILE A 15 13.07 9.97 -1.08
C ILE A 15 13.30 9.17 0.20
N LEU A 16 14.48 8.56 0.36
CA LEU A 16 14.82 7.79 1.56
C LEU A 16 14.82 8.64 2.82
N ARG A 17 15.21 9.91 2.73
CA ARG A 17 15.10 10.83 3.87
C ARG A 17 13.65 11.06 4.28
N HIS A 18 12.73 11.09 3.33
CA HIS A 18 11.30 11.22 3.65
C HIS A 18 10.76 10.00 4.39
N PHE A 19 11.29 8.80 4.13
CA PHE A 19 10.93 7.60 4.90
C PHE A 19 11.28 7.74 6.38
N THR A 20 12.39 8.38 6.70
CA THR A 20 12.79 8.55 8.11
C THR A 20 11.90 9.55 8.86
N SER A 21 11.13 10.35 8.15
CA SER A 21 10.21 11.32 8.75
C SER A 21 8.78 10.79 8.92
N LEU A 22 8.52 9.54 8.52
CA LEU A 22 7.20 8.92 8.68
C LEU A 22 6.89 8.73 10.16
N GLY A 23 5.67 9.11 10.55
CA GLY A 23 5.17 8.91 11.91
C GLY A 23 4.29 7.67 12.00
N ASP A 24 3.38 7.69 12.98
CA ASP A 24 2.44 6.60 13.18
C ASP A 24 1.57 6.42 11.94
N LEU A 25 1.46 5.20 11.47
CA LEU A 25 0.68 4.89 10.29
C LEU A 25 -0.03 3.54 10.44
N ARG A 26 -1.18 3.44 9.84
CA ARG A 26 -1.96 2.20 9.81
C ARG A 26 -2.78 2.13 8.52
N PRO A 27 -2.95 0.93 7.94
CA PRO A 27 -3.80 0.75 6.78
C PRO A 27 -5.27 0.78 7.18
N GLY A 28 -6.14 1.11 6.22
CA GLY A 28 -7.57 1.04 6.41
C GLY A 28 -8.31 2.10 5.64
N SER A 29 -9.63 2.00 5.68
CA SER A 29 -10.53 2.96 5.08
C SER A 29 -11.54 3.39 6.12
N ILE A 30 -11.81 4.68 6.21
CA ILE A 30 -12.85 5.21 7.09
C ILE A 30 -14.11 5.40 6.28
N CYS A 31 -15.22 4.86 6.77
CA CYS A 31 -16.53 4.98 6.13
C CYS A 31 -17.60 5.29 7.17
N ALA A 32 -18.66 5.95 6.72
CA ALA A 32 -19.85 6.20 7.53
C ALA A 32 -20.96 5.30 7.00
N VAL A 33 -21.57 4.53 7.88
CA VAL A 33 -22.63 3.59 7.54
C VAL A 33 -23.91 3.95 8.30
N LEU A 34 -24.98 4.14 7.56
CA LEU A 34 -26.32 4.34 8.15
C LEU A 34 -26.81 2.99 8.64
N ARG A 35 -27.20 2.94 9.92
CA ARG A 35 -27.57 1.68 10.56
C ARG A 35 -29.06 1.41 10.46
N ARG A 36 -29.41 0.14 10.32
CA ARG A 36 -30.76 -0.36 10.46
C ARG A 36 -30.79 -1.33 11.64
N CYS A 37 -31.73 -1.12 12.56
CA CYS A 37 -31.75 -1.88 13.81
C CYS A 37 -32.37 -3.29 13.69
N GLY A 38 -32.94 -3.61 12.53
CA GLY A 38 -33.56 -4.91 12.30
C GLY A 38 -34.97 -5.10 12.86
N LYS A 39 -35.51 -4.11 13.59
CA LYS A 39 -36.88 -4.15 14.12
C LYS A 39 -37.85 -3.75 13.03
N SER A 40 -38.85 -4.60 12.75
CA SER A 40 -39.85 -4.35 11.70
C SER A 40 -40.74 -3.14 12.00
N THR A 41 -40.88 -2.78 13.29
CA THR A 41 -41.67 -1.64 13.73
C THR A 41 -40.93 -0.31 13.74
N CYS A 42 -39.65 -0.33 13.49
CA CYS A 42 -38.80 0.88 13.48
C CYS A 42 -38.97 1.63 12.15
N HIS A 43 -38.82 2.97 12.18
CA HIS A 43 -38.83 3.80 10.98
C HIS A 43 -37.78 3.36 9.96
N CYS A 44 -36.64 2.86 10.41
CA CYS A 44 -35.56 2.43 9.53
C CYS A 44 -35.86 1.19 8.69
N ALA A 45 -36.97 0.47 9.02
CA ALA A 45 -37.40 -0.68 8.24
C ALA A 45 -38.09 -0.29 6.92
N LYS A 46 -38.46 0.97 6.77
CA LYS A 46 -39.13 1.46 5.54
C LYS A 46 -38.09 1.60 4.42
N PRO A 47 -38.44 1.22 3.16
CA PRO A 47 -37.46 1.26 2.05
C PRO A 47 -36.81 2.62 1.78
N ASN A 48 -37.56 3.72 2.01
CA ASN A 48 -37.09 5.07 1.72
C ASN A 48 -36.51 5.78 2.93
N ASP A 49 -36.44 5.11 4.07
CA ASP A 49 -35.86 5.70 5.29
C ASP A 49 -34.36 5.63 5.25
N PRO A 50 -33.62 6.72 5.58
CA PRO A 50 -32.18 6.71 5.58
C PRO A 50 -31.54 5.82 6.66
N GLY A 51 -32.32 5.41 7.68
CA GLY A 51 -31.83 4.61 8.80
C GLY A 51 -31.56 5.47 10.02
N HIS A 52 -30.80 4.89 10.94
CA HIS A 52 -30.36 5.60 12.15
C HIS A 52 -29.11 6.45 11.87
N ASP A 53 -28.66 7.21 12.86
CA ASP A 53 -27.49 8.05 12.76
C ASP A 53 -26.28 7.28 12.20
N PRO A 54 -25.47 7.91 11.36
CA PRO A 54 -24.33 7.23 10.77
C PRO A 54 -23.33 6.78 11.83
N GLN A 55 -22.80 5.57 11.65
CA GLN A 55 -21.72 5.05 12.45
C GLN A 55 -20.43 5.13 11.64
N VAL A 56 -19.42 5.80 12.18
CA VAL A 56 -18.13 5.92 11.54
C VAL A 56 -17.27 4.73 11.94
N ARG A 57 -16.74 4.03 10.95
CA ARG A 57 -15.94 2.83 11.14
C ARG A 57 -14.67 2.88 10.33
N LEU A 58 -13.62 2.27 10.89
CA LEU A 58 -12.42 1.92 10.15
C LEU A 58 -12.57 0.48 9.68
N THR A 59 -12.35 0.23 8.40
CA THR A 59 -12.34 -1.13 7.86
C THR A 59 -10.99 -1.44 7.23
N ARG A 60 -10.53 -2.67 7.41
CA ARG A 60 -9.31 -3.17 6.77
C ARG A 60 -9.42 -4.67 6.55
N LYS A 61 -8.64 -5.20 5.62
CA LYS A 61 -8.59 -6.63 5.38
C LYS A 61 -7.43 -7.26 6.15
N VAL A 62 -7.74 -8.33 6.87
CA VAL A 62 -6.75 -9.13 7.61
C VAL A 62 -6.96 -10.58 7.21
N ASN A 63 -5.97 -11.18 6.55
CA ASN A 63 -6.05 -12.57 6.08
C ASN A 63 -7.30 -12.86 5.26
N GLY A 64 -7.66 -11.95 4.35
CA GLY A 64 -8.82 -12.08 3.47
C GLY A 64 -10.15 -11.71 4.09
N ARG A 65 -10.20 -11.40 5.38
CA ARG A 65 -11.42 -11.02 6.10
C ARG A 65 -11.45 -9.52 6.37
N THR A 66 -12.62 -8.93 6.28
CA THR A 66 -12.81 -7.53 6.63
C THR A 66 -13.00 -7.40 8.14
N VAL A 67 -12.14 -6.59 8.76
CA VAL A 67 -12.22 -6.26 10.19
C VAL A 67 -12.68 -4.81 10.29
N ALA A 68 -13.67 -4.54 11.15
CA ALA A 68 -14.22 -3.22 11.37
C ALA A 68 -13.96 -2.77 12.81
N GLU A 69 -13.65 -1.50 12.96
CA GLU A 69 -13.41 -0.87 14.27
C GLU A 69 -14.22 0.42 14.33
N SER A 70 -14.99 0.59 15.41
CA SER A 70 -15.80 1.81 15.64
C SER A 70 -14.98 2.80 16.47
N PHE A 71 -15.27 4.09 16.28
CA PHE A 71 -14.59 5.14 17.02
C PHE A 71 -15.44 5.63 18.18
N PRO A 72 -14.86 5.68 19.41
CA PRO A 72 -15.61 6.14 20.59
C PRO A 72 -15.79 7.65 20.66
N SER A 73 -15.03 8.43 19.88
CA SER A 73 -15.07 9.89 19.92
C SER A 73 -14.58 10.51 18.63
N PRO A 74 -14.92 11.79 18.38
CA PRO A 74 -14.34 12.53 17.24
C PRO A 74 -12.83 12.62 17.27
N SER A 75 -12.23 12.69 18.45
CA SER A 75 -10.77 12.71 18.61
C SER A 75 -10.13 11.41 18.15
N ALA A 76 -10.75 10.27 18.48
CA ALA A 76 -10.27 8.96 18.04
C ALA A 76 -10.36 8.82 16.52
N TRP A 77 -11.45 9.33 15.92
CA TRP A 77 -11.59 9.35 14.47
C TRP A 77 -10.51 10.19 13.80
N ARG A 78 -10.26 11.40 14.30
CA ARG A 78 -9.22 12.30 13.74
C ARG A 78 -7.83 11.68 13.85
N LYS A 79 -7.54 11.03 14.97
CA LYS A 79 -6.27 10.31 15.16
C LYS A 79 -6.09 9.22 14.09
N ALA A 80 -7.11 8.38 13.91
CA ALA A 80 -7.08 7.31 12.93
C ALA A 80 -6.95 7.85 11.50
N GLN A 81 -7.64 8.96 11.18
CA GLN A 81 -7.54 9.58 9.87
C GLN A 81 -6.10 10.05 9.58
N ALA A 82 -5.44 10.66 10.56
CA ALA A 82 -4.05 11.09 10.43
C ALA A 82 -3.12 9.88 10.21
N GLU A 83 -3.36 8.79 10.91
CA GLU A 83 -2.58 7.55 10.76
C GLU A 83 -2.76 6.91 9.39
N ILE A 84 -3.97 6.95 8.85
CA ILE A 84 -4.26 6.45 7.50
C ILE A 84 -3.64 7.35 6.44
N ASP A 85 -3.70 8.67 6.62
CA ASP A 85 -3.06 9.63 5.72
C ASP A 85 -1.54 9.40 5.66
N GLU A 86 -0.93 9.10 6.80
CA GLU A 86 0.50 8.75 6.86
C GLU A 86 0.79 7.43 6.16
N TYR A 87 -0.11 6.46 6.24
CA TYR A 87 0.00 5.20 5.50
C TYR A 87 -0.04 5.45 3.98
N HIS A 88 -0.93 6.33 3.52
CA HIS A 88 -0.99 6.71 2.10
C HIS A 88 0.30 7.41 1.67
N ARG A 89 0.88 8.22 2.55
CA ARG A 89 2.18 8.86 2.29
C ARG A 89 3.28 7.81 2.12
N LEU A 90 3.29 6.77 2.95
CA LEU A 90 4.21 5.64 2.80
C LEU A 90 4.04 4.95 1.44
N GLN A 91 2.80 4.71 1.02
CA GLN A 91 2.52 4.09 -0.27
C GLN A 91 3.04 4.94 -1.43
N ASN A 92 2.83 6.26 -1.37
CA ASN A 92 3.31 7.18 -2.39
C ASN A 92 4.84 7.23 -2.44
N LEU A 93 5.50 7.29 -1.29
CA LEU A 93 6.96 7.25 -1.19
C LEU A 93 7.52 5.93 -1.73
N SER A 94 6.85 4.82 -1.44
CA SER A 94 7.26 3.51 -1.95
C SER A 94 7.18 3.45 -3.47
N ALA A 95 6.11 3.99 -4.06
CA ALA A 95 5.95 4.06 -5.51
C ALA A 95 7.03 4.93 -6.16
N GLU A 96 7.32 6.08 -5.56
CA GLU A 96 8.38 6.97 -6.05
C GLU A 96 9.76 6.31 -5.97
N LEU A 97 10.03 5.62 -4.87
CA LEU A 97 11.30 4.91 -4.67
C LEU A 97 11.48 3.80 -5.70
N ILE A 98 10.44 3.03 -5.96
CA ILE A 98 10.46 1.97 -6.97
C ILE A 98 10.74 2.57 -8.35
N ALA A 99 10.03 3.63 -8.71
CA ALA A 99 10.20 4.29 -10.03
C ALA A 99 11.62 4.79 -10.24
N VAL A 100 12.20 5.45 -9.25
CA VAL A 100 13.57 5.96 -9.31
C VAL A 100 14.58 4.81 -9.40
N ASN A 101 14.38 3.77 -8.58
CA ASN A 101 15.29 2.61 -8.58
C ASN A 101 15.24 1.84 -9.90
N GLU A 102 14.08 1.72 -10.52
CA GLU A 102 13.99 1.09 -11.85
C GLU A 102 14.84 1.82 -12.87
N LYS A 103 14.80 3.15 -12.88
CA LYS A 103 15.63 3.98 -13.76
C LYS A 103 17.12 3.80 -13.45
N ILE A 104 17.49 3.75 -12.18
CA ILE A 104 18.86 3.51 -11.76
C ILE A 104 19.35 2.14 -12.24
N CYS A 105 18.53 1.11 -12.05
CA CYS A 105 18.87 -0.25 -12.50
C CYS A 105 19.07 -0.33 -14.01
N GLN A 106 18.25 0.38 -14.79
CA GLN A 106 18.37 0.42 -16.24
C GLN A 106 19.65 1.12 -16.70
N GLN A 107 20.08 2.17 -15.99
CA GLN A 107 21.27 2.94 -16.35
C GLN A 107 22.57 2.39 -15.79
N ARG A 108 22.51 1.60 -14.73
CA ARG A 108 23.71 1.05 -14.12
C ARG A 108 24.33 0.00 -15.03
N PRO A 109 25.60 0.15 -15.40
CA PRO A 109 26.22 -0.77 -16.37
C PRO A 109 26.43 -2.16 -15.76
N VAL A 110 26.38 -3.16 -16.62
CA VAL A 110 26.75 -4.53 -16.25
C VAL A 110 28.27 -4.60 -16.14
N GLU A 111 28.79 -5.20 -15.09
CA GLU A 111 30.23 -5.24 -14.79
C GLU A 111 31.06 -5.94 -15.88
N SER A 112 30.48 -6.91 -16.55
CA SER A 112 31.16 -7.60 -17.63
C SER A 112 30.21 -7.79 -18.81
N VAL A 113 30.68 -7.43 -20.01
CA VAL A 113 29.99 -7.75 -21.24
C VAL A 113 30.28 -9.21 -21.55
N SER A 114 29.49 -10.10 -21.00
CA SER A 114 29.61 -11.50 -21.32
C SER A 114 28.93 -11.81 -22.64
N SER A 115 29.28 -12.95 -23.22
CA SER A 115 28.65 -13.51 -24.39
C SER A 115 27.14 -13.67 -24.20
N THR A 116 26.44 -13.84 -25.32
CA THR A 116 25.02 -14.19 -25.31
C THR A 116 24.78 -15.53 -24.61
N TRP A 117 23.55 -15.68 -24.08
CA TRP A 117 23.12 -16.90 -23.39
C TRP A 117 23.36 -18.16 -24.24
N THR A 118 24.01 -19.16 -23.69
CA THR A 118 24.06 -20.49 -24.31
C THR A 118 22.78 -21.27 -23.95
N PRO A 119 22.36 -22.25 -24.80
CA PRO A 119 21.19 -23.08 -24.47
C PRO A 119 21.32 -23.83 -23.14
N GLU A 120 22.52 -24.27 -22.78
CA GLU A 120 22.80 -24.99 -21.53
C GLU A 120 22.62 -24.08 -20.31
N GLU A 121 23.09 -22.84 -20.39
CA GLU A 121 22.92 -21.85 -19.33
C GLU A 121 21.44 -21.55 -19.07
N LYS A 122 20.66 -21.38 -20.15
CA LYS A 122 19.21 -21.15 -20.06
C LYS A 122 18.51 -22.32 -19.38
N LYS A 123 18.86 -23.56 -19.76
CA LYS A 123 18.28 -24.77 -19.17
C LYS A 123 18.64 -24.92 -17.69
N ARG A 124 19.89 -24.60 -17.34
CA ARG A 124 20.35 -24.64 -15.94
C ARG A 124 19.57 -23.64 -15.08
N LEU A 125 19.42 -22.41 -15.57
CA LEU A 125 18.66 -21.38 -14.87
C LEU A 125 17.19 -21.80 -14.68
N LEU A 126 16.57 -22.31 -15.72
CA LEU A 126 15.18 -22.75 -15.66
C LEU A 126 14.96 -23.84 -14.61
N ARG A 127 15.90 -24.80 -14.52
CA ARG A 127 15.86 -25.87 -13.49
C ARG A 127 15.99 -25.28 -12.08
N SER A 128 16.89 -24.32 -11.91
CA SER A 128 17.09 -23.64 -10.63
C SER A 128 15.82 -22.92 -10.15
N MET A 129 15.18 -22.16 -11.06
CA MET A 129 13.96 -21.44 -10.76
C MET A 129 12.80 -22.36 -10.39
N ARG A 130 12.66 -23.50 -11.07
CA ARG A 130 11.62 -24.52 -10.75
C ARG A 130 11.81 -25.11 -9.35
N ARG A 131 13.05 -25.37 -8.94
CA ARG A 131 13.37 -25.86 -7.59
C ARG A 131 13.01 -24.84 -6.53
N SER A 132 13.25 -23.56 -6.79
CA SER A 132 12.94 -22.46 -5.88
C SER A 132 11.42 -22.29 -5.68
N SER A 133 10.63 -22.51 -6.73
CA SER A 133 9.17 -22.36 -6.69
C SER A 133 8.48 -23.57 -6.02
N ALA A 134 9.15 -24.69 -5.87
CA ALA A 134 8.59 -25.93 -5.30
C ALA A 134 8.71 -26.00 -3.76
N LYS A 135 9.33 -25.01 -3.09
CA LYS A 135 9.47 -24.97 -1.63
C LYS A 135 8.31 -24.23 -0.96
#